data_61f6f68b3baed6b19302b79f812c6c57
#
_entry.id   61f6f68b3baed6b19302b79f812c6c57
#
_cell.length_a   1.000
_cell.length_b   1.000
_cell.length_c   1.000
_cell.angle_alpha   90.00
_cell.angle_beta   90.00
_cell.angle_gamma   90.00
#
_symmetry.space_group_name_H-M   'P 1'
#
loop_
_entity.id
_entity.type
_entity.pdbx_description
1 polymer ?
#
loop_
_entity_poly.entity_id
_entity_poly.type
_entity_poly.pdbx_seq_one_letter_code
_entity_poly.pdbx_strand_id
1 'polypeptide(L)'
;VIEAYAKAKGRVLENQKKNDITVLNGKDSRISEIGSTCKPEKMFFTGRRKNEKGADIGTHAITFYGLDYFHEKGPSAKVSGESLSESRTALTLDRVPLKCRHELENISAAALAALAAGGTLTGIHKALESFRGLPHRMERVAALDGIVFYNDSKATNVDAVMRALECLQGPIHLIMGGRDKGGQFHLLESSVRQKVQSLTLLGEASGDIEAALGHLTATSVAVSVVVAVAVA
;
A
#
# COMPACT_ATOMS: atom_id res chain seq x y z
N VAL A 1 13.05 17.82 -7.22
CA VAL A 1 11.99 17.67 -6.20
C VAL A 1 12.04 16.29 -5.55
N ILE A 2 12.00 15.20 -6.32
CA ILE A 2 11.98 13.81 -5.78
C ILE A 2 13.23 13.46 -4.98
N GLU A 3 14.42 13.86 -5.44
CA GLU A 3 15.67 13.60 -4.72
C GLU A 3 15.75 14.31 -3.38
N ALA A 4 15.32 15.56 -3.32
CA ALA A 4 15.24 16.32 -2.07
C ALA A 4 14.27 15.67 -1.07
N TYR A 5 13.15 15.17 -1.58
CA TYR A 5 12.18 14.43 -0.78
C TYR A 5 12.76 13.10 -0.27
N ALA A 6 13.43 12.34 -1.13
CA ALA A 6 14.08 11.08 -0.75
C ALA A 6 15.15 11.31 0.32
N LYS A 7 15.99 12.36 0.15
CA LYS A 7 16.99 12.76 1.14
C LYS A 7 16.35 13.14 2.48
N ALA A 8 15.26 13.92 2.45
CA ALA A 8 14.54 14.29 3.67
C ALA A 8 13.95 13.06 4.39
N LYS A 9 13.43 12.09 3.66
CA LYS A 9 12.95 10.82 4.22
C LYS A 9 14.08 9.95 4.76
N GLY A 10 15.24 9.94 4.11
CA GLY A 10 16.43 9.22 4.55
C GLY A 10 16.95 9.67 5.93
N ARG A 11 16.60 10.87 6.38
CA ARG A 11 16.99 11.38 7.72
C ARG A 11 16.49 10.51 8.87
N VAL A 12 15.45 9.71 8.66
CA VAL A 12 14.99 8.74 9.68
C VAL A 12 16.09 7.75 10.07
N LEU A 13 17.08 7.52 9.19
CA LEU A 13 18.19 6.59 9.41
C LEU A 13 19.42 7.23 10.08
N GLU A 14 19.51 8.57 10.13
CA GLU A 14 20.72 9.30 10.58
C GLU A 14 21.11 8.96 12.02
N ASN A 15 20.12 8.80 12.89
CA ASN A 15 20.33 8.55 14.32
C ASN A 15 20.26 7.07 14.71
N GLN A 16 20.05 6.19 13.75
CA GLN A 16 19.98 4.75 14.02
C GLN A 16 21.37 4.16 14.31
N LYS A 17 21.41 3.23 15.25
CA LYS A 17 22.61 2.52 15.71
C LYS A 17 22.68 1.12 15.07
N LYS A 18 23.81 0.45 15.22
CA LYS A 18 24.05 -0.88 14.68
C LYS A 18 23.04 -1.94 15.19
N ASN A 19 22.51 -1.75 16.41
CA ASN A 19 21.57 -2.68 17.02
C ASN A 19 20.10 -2.35 16.74
N ASP A 20 19.84 -1.26 16.00
CA ASP A 20 18.49 -0.93 15.55
C ASP A 20 18.15 -1.75 14.31
N ILE A 21 16.86 -1.84 14.00
CA ILE A 21 16.36 -2.54 12.82
C ILE A 21 15.66 -1.55 11.90
N THR A 22 15.97 -1.63 10.61
CA THR A 22 15.36 -0.80 9.58
C THR A 22 14.56 -1.66 8.60
N VAL A 23 13.28 -1.33 8.42
CA VAL A 23 12.40 -2.01 7.46
C VAL A 23 12.29 -1.17 6.19
N LEU A 24 12.69 -1.73 5.07
CA LEU A 24 12.85 -1.03 3.79
C LEU A 24 12.05 -1.70 2.67
N ASN A 25 11.62 -0.91 1.68
CA ASN A 25 11.04 -1.45 0.44
C ASN A 25 12.16 -1.99 -0.46
N GLY A 26 12.21 -3.31 -0.64
CA GLY A 26 13.24 -3.97 -1.44
C GLY A 26 13.14 -3.72 -2.95
N LYS A 27 11.99 -3.25 -3.46
CA LYS A 27 11.77 -2.93 -4.88
C LYS A 27 12.10 -1.49 -5.24
N ASP A 28 12.20 -0.59 -4.27
CA ASP A 28 12.54 0.80 -4.51
C ASP A 28 14.06 0.98 -4.56
N SER A 29 14.58 1.34 -5.73
CA SER A 29 16.02 1.55 -5.93
C SER A 29 16.60 2.67 -5.08
N ARG A 30 15.86 3.76 -4.89
CA ARG A 30 16.29 4.89 -4.05
C ARG A 30 16.35 4.51 -2.58
N ILE A 31 15.37 3.75 -2.11
CA ILE A 31 15.38 3.19 -0.74
C ILE A 31 16.54 2.23 -0.55
N SER A 32 16.83 1.42 -1.57
CA SER A 32 18.00 0.51 -1.55
C SER A 32 19.32 1.26 -1.48
N GLU A 33 19.46 2.36 -2.21
CA GLU A 33 20.64 3.23 -2.18
C GLU A 33 20.81 3.90 -0.81
N ILE A 34 19.76 4.55 -0.29
CA ILE A 34 19.77 5.15 1.06
C ILE A 34 20.09 4.08 2.12
N GLY A 35 19.47 2.91 2.02
CA GLY A 35 19.69 1.80 2.92
C GLY A 35 21.11 1.21 2.84
N SER A 36 21.81 1.33 1.70
CA SER A 36 23.16 0.78 1.56
C SER A 36 24.17 1.39 2.53
N THR A 37 23.97 2.65 2.90
CA THR A 37 24.86 3.42 3.79
C THR A 37 24.44 3.38 5.26
N CYS A 38 23.26 2.82 5.58
CA CYS A 38 22.76 2.80 6.94
C CYS A 38 23.44 1.71 7.79
N LYS A 39 23.61 2.00 9.08
CA LYS A 39 24.30 1.12 10.06
C LYS A 39 23.43 -0.03 10.60
N PRO A 40 22.10 0.14 10.77
CA PRO A 40 21.25 -0.85 11.39
C PRO A 40 21.10 -2.12 10.56
N GLU A 41 20.62 -3.16 11.21
CA GLU A 41 20.18 -4.37 10.53
C GLU A 41 18.99 -4.06 9.60
N LYS A 42 19.00 -4.64 8.41
CA LYS A 42 18.00 -4.36 7.37
C LYS A 42 17.04 -5.53 7.22
N MET A 43 15.75 -5.21 7.15
CA MET A 43 14.71 -6.12 6.74
C MET A 43 13.99 -5.54 5.53
N PHE A 44 13.69 -6.37 4.53
CA PHE A 44 13.06 -5.90 3.30
C PHE A 44 11.65 -6.46 3.17
N PHE A 45 10.67 -5.60 2.96
CA PHE A 45 9.37 -6.01 2.46
C PHE A 45 9.36 -5.82 0.94
N THR A 46 8.76 -6.75 0.21
CA THR A 46 8.81 -6.85 -1.25
C THR A 46 10.23 -7.03 -1.83
N GLY A 47 10.36 -7.97 -2.75
CA GLY A 47 11.63 -8.23 -3.43
C GLY A 47 12.64 -8.99 -2.57
N ARG A 48 12.43 -10.31 -2.48
CA ARG A 48 13.35 -11.22 -1.80
C ARG A 48 14.78 -11.07 -2.34
N ARG A 49 15.74 -10.87 -1.45
CA ARG A 49 17.16 -10.86 -1.75
C ARG A 49 17.84 -12.05 -1.07
N LYS A 50 18.80 -12.63 -1.76
CA LYS A 50 19.56 -13.78 -1.23
C LYS A 50 20.33 -13.35 0.04
N ASN A 51 20.21 -14.13 1.11
CA ASN A 51 20.86 -13.91 2.42
C ASN A 51 20.41 -12.65 3.19
N GLU A 52 19.28 -12.06 2.86
CA GLU A 52 18.69 -10.93 3.61
C GLU A 52 17.44 -11.38 4.36
N LYS A 53 17.08 -10.63 5.41
CA LYS A 53 15.86 -10.83 6.20
C LYS A 53 14.72 -10.04 5.59
N GLY A 54 13.50 -10.56 5.71
CA GLY A 54 12.37 -9.80 5.20
C GLY A 54 11.08 -10.58 5.02
N ALA A 55 10.24 -10.05 4.13
CA ALA A 55 8.96 -10.64 3.78
C ALA A 55 8.74 -10.62 2.27
N ASP A 56 8.09 -11.65 1.78
CA ASP A 56 7.62 -11.74 0.40
C ASP A 56 6.10 -11.93 0.36
N ILE A 57 5.45 -11.26 -0.59
CA ILE A 57 3.99 -11.22 -0.71
C ILE A 57 3.58 -12.20 -1.80
N GLY A 58 3.02 -13.32 -1.37
CA GLY A 58 2.38 -14.30 -2.24
C GLY A 58 0.87 -14.03 -2.41
N THR A 59 0.21 -14.92 -3.14
CA THR A 59 -1.24 -14.84 -3.40
C THR A 59 -2.08 -15.09 -2.14
N HIS A 60 -1.66 -16.04 -1.29
CA HIS A 60 -2.42 -16.48 -0.13
C HIS A 60 -1.75 -16.18 1.21
N ALA A 61 -0.49 -15.77 1.19
CA ALA A 61 0.27 -15.50 2.40
C ALA A 61 1.38 -14.48 2.18
N ILE A 62 1.77 -13.82 3.26
CA ILE A 62 3.04 -13.10 3.37
C ILE A 62 4.01 -14.06 4.05
N THR A 63 5.10 -14.39 3.40
CA THR A 63 6.12 -15.29 3.91
C THR A 63 7.30 -14.49 4.44
N PHE A 64 7.66 -14.72 5.69
CA PHE A 64 8.82 -14.11 6.35
C PHE A 64 10.02 -15.06 6.24
N TYR A 65 11.22 -14.50 6.09
CA TYR A 65 12.47 -15.25 5.94
C TYR A 65 13.62 -14.59 6.71
N GLY A 66 14.54 -15.41 7.20
CA GLY A 66 15.72 -14.98 7.97
C GLY A 66 15.39 -14.44 9.37
N LEU A 67 14.24 -14.78 9.94
CA LEU A 67 13.77 -14.27 11.23
C LEU A 67 13.89 -15.35 12.32
N ASP A 68 15.09 -15.87 12.55
CA ASP A 68 15.34 -17.03 13.43
C ASP A 68 15.05 -16.76 14.93
N TYR A 69 14.84 -15.51 15.31
CA TYR A 69 14.59 -15.12 16.72
C TYR A 69 13.11 -15.18 17.14
N PHE A 70 12.20 -15.37 16.20
CA PHE A 70 10.76 -15.22 16.45
C PHE A 70 10.04 -16.55 16.58
N HIS A 71 10.73 -17.56 17.17
CA HIS A 71 10.14 -18.86 17.46
C HIS A 71 9.13 -18.77 18.60
N GLU A 72 7.89 -18.43 18.28
CA GLU A 72 6.78 -18.96 19.08
C GLU A 72 6.65 -20.46 18.75
N LYS A 73 6.44 -21.27 19.81
CA LYS A 73 6.01 -22.66 19.69
C LYS A 73 4.59 -22.72 19.12
N GLY A 74 4.45 -22.42 17.82
CA GLY A 74 3.23 -22.56 17.07
C GLY A 74 3.42 -23.61 15.96
N PRO A 75 2.35 -24.19 15.39
CA PRO A 75 2.48 -25.21 14.36
C PRO A 75 3.21 -24.61 13.16
N SER A 76 4.50 -24.89 13.06
CA SER A 76 5.29 -24.62 11.87
C SER A 76 4.77 -25.53 10.76
N ALA A 77 4.16 -24.95 9.74
CA ALA A 77 3.92 -25.66 8.50
C ALA A 77 5.30 -25.98 7.92
N LYS A 78 5.80 -27.18 8.19
CA LYS A 78 6.96 -27.74 7.52
C LYS A 78 6.59 -27.94 6.06
N VAL A 79 7.06 -27.06 5.20
CA VAL A 79 7.10 -27.34 3.77
C VAL A 79 8.21 -28.37 3.58
N SER A 80 7.79 -29.61 3.28
CA SER A 80 8.68 -30.75 3.06
C SER A 80 9.55 -30.48 1.83
N GLY A 81 10.88 -30.48 2.01
CA GLY A 81 11.80 -30.73 0.93
C GLY A 81 12.99 -29.82 0.70
N GLU A 82 13.29 -28.83 1.55
CA GLU A 82 14.48 -28.00 1.38
C GLU A 82 15.32 -27.86 2.67
N SER A 83 16.62 -27.78 2.47
CA SER A 83 17.70 -27.70 3.44
C SER A 83 17.43 -26.78 4.63
N LEU A 84 17.87 -27.19 5.82
CA LEU A 84 17.70 -26.63 7.17
C LEU A 84 18.15 -25.16 7.41
N SER A 85 18.35 -24.34 6.38
CA SER A 85 18.82 -22.96 6.53
C SER A 85 17.77 -21.87 6.32
N GLU A 86 16.49 -22.20 6.05
CA GLU A 86 15.45 -21.18 5.83
C GLU A 86 14.20 -21.49 6.68
N SER A 87 14.17 -21.02 7.92
CA SER A 87 12.91 -21.00 8.67
C SER A 87 11.98 -19.97 8.03
N ARG A 88 10.93 -20.46 7.38
CA ARG A 88 9.90 -19.64 6.77
C ARG A 88 8.67 -19.67 7.64
N THR A 89 8.20 -18.51 8.03
CA THR A 89 6.94 -18.36 8.75
C THR A 89 5.98 -17.58 7.88
N ALA A 90 4.72 -17.99 7.81
CA ALA A 90 3.73 -17.39 6.92
C ALA A 90 2.58 -16.74 7.71
N LEU A 91 2.18 -15.56 7.26
CA LEU A 91 0.96 -14.86 7.66
C LEU A 91 -0.10 -15.10 6.58
N THR A 92 -1.14 -15.88 6.87
CA THR A 92 -2.20 -16.17 5.90
C THR A 92 -3.06 -14.93 5.65
N LEU A 93 -3.48 -14.76 4.38
CA LEU A 93 -4.26 -13.61 3.93
C LEU A 93 -5.76 -13.90 3.81
N ASP A 94 -6.21 -15.11 4.16
CA ASP A 94 -7.60 -15.54 3.96
C ASP A 94 -8.61 -14.67 4.71
N ARG A 95 -8.23 -14.19 5.89
CA ARG A 95 -9.05 -13.35 6.76
C ARG A 95 -8.69 -11.87 6.75
N VAL A 96 -7.75 -11.47 5.90
CA VAL A 96 -7.35 -10.07 5.76
C VAL A 96 -8.35 -9.36 4.86
N PRO A 97 -9.05 -8.32 5.33
CA PRO A 97 -10.09 -7.64 4.55
C PRO A 97 -9.51 -6.85 3.38
N LEU A 98 -8.25 -6.45 3.46
CA LEU A 98 -7.57 -5.60 2.50
C LEU A 98 -6.62 -6.45 1.65
N LYS A 99 -6.91 -6.57 0.34
CA LYS A 99 -6.14 -7.45 -0.56
C LYS A 99 -5.44 -6.70 -1.70
N CYS A 100 -5.44 -5.38 -1.67
CA CYS A 100 -4.73 -4.58 -2.65
C CYS A 100 -3.21 -4.70 -2.46
N ARG A 101 -2.47 -4.69 -3.57
CA ARG A 101 -1.02 -4.88 -3.53
C ARG A 101 -0.31 -3.94 -2.57
N HIS A 102 -0.62 -2.65 -2.62
CA HIS A 102 0.00 -1.65 -1.74
C HIS A 102 -0.40 -1.80 -0.26
N GLU A 103 -1.58 -2.33 0.03
CA GLU A 103 -2.00 -2.62 1.39
C GLU A 103 -1.26 -3.85 1.95
N LEU A 104 -1.09 -4.88 1.13
CA LEU A 104 -0.25 -6.02 1.50
C LEU A 104 1.22 -5.62 1.72
N GLU A 105 1.73 -4.64 0.97
CA GLU A 105 3.03 -4.04 1.20
C GLU A 105 3.10 -3.32 2.55
N ASN A 106 2.08 -2.53 2.89
CA ASN A 106 1.97 -1.88 4.19
C ASN A 106 1.86 -2.91 5.34
N ILE A 107 1.06 -3.95 5.17
CA ILE A 107 0.94 -5.05 6.14
C ILE A 107 2.29 -5.74 6.32
N SER A 108 3.01 -6.04 5.25
CA SER A 108 4.32 -6.66 5.31
C SER A 108 5.33 -5.81 6.07
N ALA A 109 5.36 -4.51 5.79
CA ALA A 109 6.23 -3.57 6.50
C ALA A 109 5.87 -3.46 7.99
N ALA A 110 4.59 -3.35 8.31
CA ALA A 110 4.10 -3.25 9.69
C ALA A 110 4.36 -4.55 10.46
N ALA A 111 4.16 -5.71 9.83
CA ALA A 111 4.43 -7.00 10.44
C ALA A 111 5.92 -7.19 10.74
N LEU A 112 6.81 -6.85 9.79
CA LEU A 112 8.26 -6.88 10.04
C LEU A 112 8.66 -5.95 11.18
N ALA A 113 8.12 -4.74 11.22
CA ALA A 113 8.40 -3.79 12.30
C ALA A 113 7.88 -4.31 13.66
N ALA A 114 6.69 -4.90 13.69
CA ALA A 114 6.12 -5.48 14.90
C ALA A 114 6.96 -6.67 15.40
N LEU A 115 7.38 -7.57 14.50
CA LEU A 115 8.27 -8.69 14.82
C LEU A 115 9.62 -8.16 15.34
N ALA A 116 10.21 -7.18 14.68
CA ALA A 116 11.46 -6.54 15.13
C ALA A 116 11.36 -5.92 16.52
N ALA A 117 10.17 -5.45 16.90
CA ALA A 117 9.89 -4.91 18.24
C ALA A 117 9.49 -5.99 19.28
N GLY A 118 9.62 -7.28 18.94
CA GLY A 118 9.27 -8.40 19.85
C GLY A 118 7.80 -8.81 19.81
N GLY A 119 7.04 -8.35 18.82
CA GLY A 119 5.67 -8.81 18.57
C GLY A 119 5.64 -10.26 18.07
N THR A 120 4.44 -10.86 18.10
CA THR A 120 4.24 -12.25 17.70
C THR A 120 3.35 -12.35 16.47
N LEU A 121 3.49 -13.42 15.69
CA LEU A 121 2.62 -13.65 14.53
C LEU A 121 1.15 -13.81 14.95
N THR A 122 0.90 -14.48 16.05
CA THR A 122 -0.45 -14.60 16.61
C THR A 122 -1.04 -13.24 16.95
N GLY A 123 -0.23 -12.33 17.53
CA GLY A 123 -0.63 -10.95 17.79
C GLY A 123 -0.92 -10.17 16.50
N ILE A 124 -0.08 -10.33 15.47
CA ILE A 124 -0.28 -9.71 14.16
C ILE A 124 -1.56 -10.22 13.50
N HIS A 125 -1.81 -11.53 13.50
CA HIS A 125 -3.06 -12.10 13.00
C HIS A 125 -4.31 -11.50 13.66
N LYS A 126 -4.33 -11.48 15.00
CA LYS A 126 -5.45 -10.88 15.76
C LYS A 126 -5.65 -9.40 15.42
N ALA A 127 -4.56 -8.65 15.31
CA ALA A 127 -4.63 -7.23 14.91
C ALA A 127 -5.24 -7.06 13.52
N LEU A 128 -4.83 -7.86 12.53
CA LEU A 128 -5.36 -7.80 11.17
C LEU A 128 -6.82 -8.23 11.08
N GLU A 129 -7.25 -9.23 11.83
CA GLU A 129 -8.66 -9.66 11.89
C GLU A 129 -9.59 -8.54 12.41
N SER A 130 -9.10 -7.71 13.32
CA SER A 130 -9.85 -6.61 13.93
C SER A 130 -9.69 -5.28 13.18
N PHE A 131 -8.66 -5.14 12.36
CA PHE A 131 -8.36 -3.88 11.66
C PHE A 131 -9.39 -3.59 10.57
N ARG A 132 -10.00 -2.42 10.61
CA ARG A 132 -11.04 -1.96 9.66
C ARG A 132 -10.55 -0.91 8.67
N GLY A 133 -9.25 -0.69 8.58
CA GLY A 133 -8.66 0.37 7.79
C GLY A 133 -8.52 1.69 8.57
N LEU A 134 -8.01 2.69 7.88
CA LEU A 134 -7.89 4.06 8.41
C LEU A 134 -8.98 4.94 7.81
N PRO A 135 -9.56 5.87 8.58
CA PRO A 135 -10.49 6.86 8.03
C PRO A 135 -9.89 7.57 6.81
N HIS A 136 -10.72 7.78 5.80
CA HIS A 136 -10.37 8.48 4.55
C HIS A 136 -9.29 7.80 3.69
N ARG A 137 -8.98 6.52 3.93
CA ARG A 137 -8.05 5.74 3.12
C ARG A 137 -8.73 4.47 2.64
N MET A 138 -9.19 4.47 1.39
CA MET A 138 -9.99 3.38 0.81
C MET A 138 -11.08 2.90 1.78
N GLU A 139 -11.61 3.83 2.56
CA GLU A 139 -12.62 3.57 3.58
C GLU A 139 -13.95 3.21 2.93
N ARG A 140 -14.43 1.99 3.16
CA ARG A 140 -15.77 1.59 2.74
C ARG A 140 -16.81 2.29 3.62
N VAL A 141 -17.46 3.30 3.07
CA VAL A 141 -18.41 4.15 3.80
C VAL A 141 -19.80 3.53 3.86
N ALA A 142 -20.26 2.99 2.72
CA ALA A 142 -21.60 2.44 2.58
C ALA A 142 -21.67 1.40 1.46
N ALA A 143 -22.77 0.64 1.44
CA ALA A 143 -23.23 -0.11 0.29
C ALA A 143 -24.75 0.07 0.20
N LEU A 144 -25.23 0.49 -0.96
CA LEU A 144 -26.66 0.73 -1.23
C LEU A 144 -27.00 0.22 -2.63
N ASP A 145 -27.99 -0.62 -2.75
CA ASP A 145 -28.50 -1.17 -4.01
C ASP A 145 -27.41 -1.80 -4.91
N GLY A 146 -26.45 -2.50 -4.31
CA GLY A 146 -25.31 -3.11 -5.01
C GLY A 146 -24.14 -2.16 -5.28
N ILE A 147 -24.30 -0.88 -5.02
CA ILE A 147 -23.27 0.15 -5.18
C ILE A 147 -22.47 0.28 -3.89
N VAL A 148 -21.15 0.21 -3.98
CA VAL A 148 -20.25 0.38 -2.83
C VAL A 148 -19.58 1.75 -2.88
N PHE A 149 -19.66 2.46 -1.79
CA PHE A 149 -19.10 3.82 -1.65
C PHE A 149 -17.77 3.76 -0.88
N TYR A 150 -16.75 4.34 -1.47
CA TYR A 150 -15.42 4.46 -0.86
C TYR A 150 -15.03 5.92 -0.65
N ASN A 151 -14.45 6.22 0.50
CA ASN A 151 -13.84 7.50 0.80
C ASN A 151 -12.31 7.32 0.81
N ASP A 152 -11.64 7.91 -0.17
CA ASP A 152 -10.18 7.94 -0.26
C ASP A 152 -9.66 9.38 -0.35
N SER A 153 -10.27 10.31 0.39
CA SER A 153 -9.87 11.71 0.41
C SER A 153 -8.42 11.93 0.90
N LYS A 154 -7.78 10.90 1.42
CA LYS A 154 -6.35 10.85 1.72
C LYS A 154 -5.47 10.67 0.48
N ALA A 155 -6.02 10.28 -0.66
CA ALA A 155 -5.34 10.23 -1.95
C ALA A 155 -5.11 11.65 -2.50
N THR A 156 -4.10 12.33 -1.98
CA THR A 156 -3.78 13.74 -2.27
C THR A 156 -2.76 13.93 -3.40
N ASN A 157 -2.50 12.90 -4.18
CA ASN A 157 -1.61 12.93 -5.35
C ASN A 157 -2.01 11.85 -6.37
N VAL A 158 -1.51 11.99 -7.60
CA VAL A 158 -1.83 11.11 -8.73
C VAL A 158 -1.47 9.64 -8.47
N ASP A 159 -0.33 9.37 -7.82
CA ASP A 159 0.10 8.00 -7.50
C ASP A 159 -0.89 7.30 -6.55
N ALA A 160 -1.40 8.02 -5.55
CA ALA A 160 -2.40 7.48 -4.64
C ALA A 160 -3.72 7.15 -5.36
N VAL A 161 -4.20 8.02 -6.26
CA VAL A 161 -5.40 7.76 -7.07
C VAL A 161 -5.18 6.54 -7.99
N MET A 162 -4.01 6.44 -8.62
CA MET A 162 -3.67 5.28 -9.46
C MET A 162 -3.74 3.98 -8.68
N ARG A 163 -3.16 3.95 -7.47
CA ARG A 163 -3.23 2.78 -6.58
C ARG A 163 -4.65 2.44 -6.14
N ALA A 164 -5.48 3.45 -5.88
CA ALA A 164 -6.90 3.24 -5.57
C ALA A 164 -7.64 2.59 -6.77
N LEU A 165 -7.43 3.09 -7.99
CA LEU A 165 -8.01 2.52 -9.20
C LEU A 165 -7.50 1.10 -9.50
N GLU A 166 -6.25 0.79 -9.16
CA GLU A 166 -5.73 -0.59 -9.26
C GLU A 166 -6.47 -1.56 -8.35
N CYS A 167 -6.86 -1.10 -7.15
CA CYS A 167 -7.55 -1.90 -6.16
C CYS A 167 -8.99 -2.23 -6.52
N LEU A 168 -9.69 -1.26 -7.09
CA LEU A 168 -11.11 -1.38 -7.36
C LEU A 168 -11.38 -2.14 -8.66
N GLN A 169 -12.45 -2.93 -8.66
CA GLN A 169 -13.01 -3.48 -9.89
C GLN A 169 -13.95 -2.44 -10.50
N GLY A 170 -13.97 -2.35 -11.83
CA GLY A 170 -14.91 -1.47 -12.52
C GLY A 170 -16.31 -2.10 -12.61
N PRO A 171 -17.33 -1.31 -12.99
CA PRO A 171 -17.27 0.11 -13.34
C PRO A 171 -17.16 1.04 -12.12
N ILE A 172 -16.41 2.14 -12.27
CA ILE A 172 -16.16 3.12 -11.20
C ILE A 172 -16.77 4.47 -11.59
N HIS A 173 -17.52 5.07 -10.68
CA HIS A 173 -17.88 6.47 -10.74
C HIS A 173 -16.89 7.26 -9.87
N LEU A 174 -15.92 7.93 -10.50
CA LEU A 174 -14.83 8.59 -9.82
C LEU A 174 -15.16 10.06 -9.55
N ILE A 175 -15.07 10.47 -8.28
CA ILE A 175 -15.07 11.88 -7.92
C ILE A 175 -13.64 12.26 -7.55
N MET A 176 -13.10 13.28 -8.20
CA MET A 176 -11.77 13.77 -7.88
C MET A 176 -11.66 15.28 -8.08
N GLY A 177 -10.63 15.87 -7.47
CA GLY A 177 -10.41 17.30 -7.55
C GLY A 177 -9.67 17.83 -6.32
N GLY A 178 -10.03 19.06 -5.92
CA GLY A 178 -9.38 19.76 -4.82
C GLY A 178 -8.35 20.78 -5.33
N ARG A 179 -7.28 21.01 -4.56
CA ARG A 179 -6.23 21.96 -4.94
C ARG A 179 -5.18 21.25 -5.78
N ASP A 180 -4.80 21.83 -6.92
CA ASP A 180 -3.69 21.34 -7.71
C ASP A 180 -2.34 21.59 -7.01
N LYS A 181 -1.46 20.62 -7.13
CA LYS A 181 -0.07 20.64 -6.64
C LYS A 181 0.92 20.30 -7.75
N GLY A 182 0.55 20.54 -9.01
CA GLY A 182 1.33 20.15 -10.18
C GLY A 182 1.18 18.67 -10.50
N GLY A 183 -0.03 18.12 -10.41
CA GLY A 183 -0.34 16.72 -10.67
C GLY A 183 -0.20 16.37 -12.16
N GLN A 184 0.48 15.27 -12.47
CA GLN A 184 0.58 14.72 -13.83
C GLN A 184 -0.63 13.81 -14.10
N PHE A 185 -1.82 14.38 -14.26
CA PHE A 185 -3.08 13.64 -14.36
C PHE A 185 -3.15 12.69 -15.55
N HIS A 186 -2.41 12.97 -16.65
CA HIS A 186 -2.31 12.08 -17.81
C HIS A 186 -1.80 10.67 -17.47
N LEU A 187 -1.08 10.50 -16.35
CA LEU A 187 -0.65 9.18 -15.89
C LEU A 187 -1.81 8.27 -15.49
N LEU A 188 -3.00 8.83 -15.25
CA LEU A 188 -4.21 8.08 -14.93
C LEU A 188 -4.98 7.59 -16.15
N GLU A 189 -4.64 8.03 -17.39
CA GLU A 189 -5.41 7.76 -18.61
C GLU A 189 -5.74 6.28 -18.78
N SER A 190 -4.75 5.41 -18.63
CA SER A 190 -4.95 3.96 -18.81
C SER A 190 -5.97 3.39 -17.83
N SER A 191 -5.85 3.75 -16.55
CA SER A 191 -6.75 3.27 -15.50
C SER A 191 -8.17 3.83 -15.63
N VAL A 192 -8.27 5.12 -15.98
CA VAL A 192 -9.56 5.79 -16.23
C VAL A 192 -10.27 5.14 -17.42
N ARG A 193 -9.60 4.97 -18.54
CA ARG A 193 -10.17 4.33 -19.74
C ARG A 193 -10.67 2.91 -19.49
N GLN A 194 -9.99 2.17 -18.63
CA GLN A 194 -10.32 0.76 -18.38
C GLN A 194 -11.44 0.56 -17.36
N LYS A 195 -11.54 1.44 -16.37
CA LYS A 195 -12.36 1.19 -15.18
C LYS A 195 -13.38 2.27 -14.85
N VAL A 196 -13.15 3.52 -15.28
CA VAL A 196 -13.98 4.66 -14.89
C VAL A 196 -15.10 4.87 -15.90
N GLN A 197 -16.33 4.75 -15.45
CA GLN A 197 -17.53 4.94 -16.26
C GLN A 197 -17.96 6.42 -16.28
N SER A 198 -17.74 7.13 -15.19
CA SER A 198 -17.96 8.58 -15.14
C SER A 198 -16.98 9.27 -14.21
N LEU A 199 -16.68 10.53 -14.52
CA LEU A 199 -15.76 11.38 -13.79
C LEU A 199 -16.50 12.64 -13.33
N THR A 200 -16.58 12.87 -12.03
CA THR A 200 -17.13 14.08 -11.44
C THR A 200 -15.97 14.89 -10.84
N LEU A 201 -15.80 16.11 -11.34
CA LEU A 201 -14.70 16.98 -10.97
C LEU A 201 -15.18 18.11 -10.04
N LEU A 202 -14.32 18.51 -9.10
CA LEU A 202 -14.61 19.59 -8.18
C LEU A 202 -13.35 20.33 -7.72
N GLY A 203 -13.50 21.61 -7.39
CA GLY A 203 -12.44 22.45 -6.88
C GLY A 203 -11.48 22.98 -7.95
N GLU A 204 -10.36 23.52 -7.49
CA GLU A 204 -9.37 24.26 -8.28
C GLU A 204 -8.76 23.44 -9.42
N ALA A 205 -8.49 22.17 -9.17
CA ALA A 205 -7.86 21.27 -10.14
C ALA A 205 -8.79 20.76 -11.26
N SER A 206 -10.08 21.11 -11.24
CA SER A 206 -11.09 20.56 -12.18
C SER A 206 -10.70 20.76 -13.63
N GLY A 207 -10.23 21.95 -14.01
CA GLY A 207 -9.87 22.28 -15.40
C GLY A 207 -8.69 21.45 -15.91
N ASP A 208 -7.65 21.27 -15.08
CA ASP A 208 -6.47 20.50 -15.46
C ASP A 208 -6.77 19.00 -15.56
N ILE A 209 -7.62 18.50 -14.66
CA ILE A 209 -8.09 17.11 -14.70
C ILE A 209 -8.99 16.88 -15.92
N GLU A 210 -9.91 17.79 -16.22
CA GLU A 210 -10.78 17.71 -17.38
C GLU A 210 -9.99 17.72 -18.69
N ALA A 211 -9.00 18.60 -18.80
CA ALA A 211 -8.12 18.66 -19.96
C ALA A 211 -7.35 17.35 -20.18
N ALA A 212 -6.90 16.71 -19.09
CA ALA A 212 -6.15 15.47 -19.14
C ALA A 212 -7.02 14.23 -19.36
N LEU A 213 -8.19 14.14 -18.75
CA LEU A 213 -8.98 12.90 -18.64
C LEU A 213 -10.41 13.00 -19.17
N GLY A 214 -10.96 14.19 -19.35
CA GLY A 214 -12.36 14.41 -19.68
C GLY A 214 -12.80 13.80 -21.01
N HIS A 215 -11.87 13.61 -21.95
CA HIS A 215 -12.12 12.97 -23.25
C HIS A 215 -12.24 11.43 -23.17
N LEU A 216 -11.99 10.82 -22.02
CA LEU A 216 -11.94 9.37 -21.85
C LEU A 216 -13.26 8.77 -21.38
N THR A 217 -14.10 9.55 -20.72
CA THR A 217 -15.32 9.09 -20.07
C THR A 217 -16.32 10.24 -19.91
N ALA A 218 -17.59 9.93 -19.58
CA ALA A 218 -18.59 10.95 -19.26
C ALA A 218 -18.11 11.80 -18.08
N THR A 219 -17.92 13.10 -18.33
CA THR A 219 -17.32 14.02 -17.35
C THR A 219 -18.30 15.13 -16.99
N SER A 220 -18.38 15.47 -15.70
CA SER A 220 -19.16 16.59 -15.18
C SER A 220 -18.36 17.38 -14.14
N VAL A 221 -18.63 18.69 -14.04
CA VAL A 221 -18.00 19.56 -13.05
C VAL A 221 -19.06 19.95 -12.01
N ALA A 222 -18.77 19.69 -10.75
CA ALA A 222 -19.65 20.00 -9.63
C ALA A 222 -19.16 21.22 -8.83
N VAL A 223 -20.08 22.03 -8.36
CA VAL A 223 -19.78 23.27 -7.59
C VAL A 223 -19.51 22.95 -6.12
N SER A 224 -20.07 21.87 -5.60
CA SER A 224 -19.86 21.43 -4.20
C SER A 224 -20.02 19.92 -4.04
N VAL A 225 -19.40 19.38 -3.00
CA VAL A 225 -19.52 17.95 -2.65
C VAL A 225 -20.76 17.75 -1.79
N VAL A 226 -21.86 17.45 -2.41
CA VAL A 226 -23.03 16.85 -1.72
C VAL A 226 -23.26 15.43 -2.26
N VAL A 227 -22.30 14.87 -2.99
CA VAL A 227 -22.46 13.58 -3.67
C VAL A 227 -21.35 12.63 -3.25
N ALA A 228 -21.76 11.52 -2.67
CA ALA A 228 -20.89 10.39 -2.41
C ALA A 228 -20.54 9.64 -3.72
N VAL A 229 -19.34 9.09 -3.80
CA VAL A 229 -18.88 8.27 -4.90
C VAL A 229 -19.52 6.91 -4.87
N ALA A 230 -19.99 6.45 -6.00
CA ALA A 230 -20.53 5.12 -6.15
C ALA A 230 -19.66 4.27 -7.08
N VAL A 231 -19.33 3.05 -6.65
CA VAL A 231 -18.80 1.99 -7.49
C VAL A 231 -19.88 0.92 -7.59
N ALA A 232 -20.33 0.67 -8.81
CA ALA A 232 -21.36 -0.33 -9.09
C ALA A 232 -20.73 -1.70 -9.33
#